data_b8b9d82e0b12ba52ac3f921ca9620f99
#
_entry.id   b8b9d82e0b12ba52ac3f921ca9620f99
#
_cell.length_a   1.000
_cell.length_b   1.000
_cell.length_c   1.000
_cell.angle_alpha   90.00
_cell.angle_beta   90.00
_cell.angle_gamma   90.00
#
_symmetry.space_group_name_H-M   'P 1'
#
loop_
_entity.id
_entity.type
_entity.pdbx_description
1 polymer ?
#
loop_
_entity_poly.entity_id
_entity_poly.type
_entity_poly.pdbx_seq_one_letter_code
_entity_poly.pdbx_strand_id
1 'polypeptide(L)'
;MIVKKYLHPLRDKQIDTLILGCTHYPLLKSTIAPRIGRRVHIIDSSVEVALHLKKILEADEELRATLYAPDTPSRFFVSDIPAPVHGLASKIFGRTVLLEKTDV
;
A
#
# COMPACT_ATOMS: atom_id res chain seq x y z
N MET A 1 11.07 -14.87 14.31
CA MET A 1 10.57 -14.03 13.23
C MET A 1 9.69 -12.94 13.82
N ILE A 2 9.99 -11.68 13.58
CA ILE A 2 9.42 -10.49 14.23
C ILE A 2 7.89 -10.42 14.12
N VAL A 3 7.31 -10.65 12.93
CA VAL A 3 5.86 -10.59 12.69
C VAL A 3 5.07 -11.48 13.64
N LYS A 4 5.53 -12.70 13.93
CA LYS A 4 4.85 -13.63 14.84
C LYS A 4 4.76 -13.06 16.26
N LYS A 5 5.80 -12.37 16.72
CA LYS A 5 5.87 -11.79 18.07
C LYS A 5 4.78 -10.70 18.24
N TYR A 6 4.56 -9.87 17.23
CA TYR A 6 3.56 -8.80 17.29
C TYR A 6 2.11 -9.30 17.09
N LEU A 7 1.92 -10.37 16.34
CA LEU A 7 0.57 -10.90 16.10
C LEU A 7 0.04 -11.77 17.22
N HIS A 8 0.92 -12.38 18.05
CA HIS A 8 0.52 -13.27 19.12
C HIS A 8 -0.42 -12.62 20.12
N PRO A 9 -0.12 -11.43 20.68
CA PRO A 9 -1.01 -10.78 21.64
C PRO A 9 -2.39 -10.42 21.07
N LEU A 10 -2.47 -10.15 19.75
CA LEU A 10 -3.74 -9.86 19.07
C LEU A 10 -4.59 -11.12 18.94
N ARG A 11 -3.96 -12.25 18.62
CA ARG A 11 -4.64 -13.55 18.58
C ARG A 11 -5.19 -13.96 19.93
N ASP A 12 -4.43 -13.74 21.00
CA ASP A 12 -4.85 -14.08 22.36
C ASP A 12 -6.08 -13.26 22.79
N LYS A 13 -6.22 -12.06 22.25
CA LYS A 13 -7.41 -11.21 22.45
C LYS A 13 -8.59 -11.58 21.55
N GLN A 14 -8.46 -12.61 20.71
CA GLN A 14 -9.51 -13.11 19.81
C GLN A 14 -10.14 -12.01 18.96
N ILE A 15 -9.32 -11.11 18.41
CA ILE A 15 -9.80 -10.06 17.50
C ILE A 15 -10.45 -10.69 16.27
N ASP A 16 -11.44 -10.04 15.72
CA ASP A 16 -12.12 -10.38 14.47
C ASP A 16 -11.64 -9.54 13.28
N THR A 17 -11.08 -8.38 13.56
CA THR A 17 -10.65 -7.42 12.54
C THR A 17 -9.25 -6.87 12.85
N LEU A 18 -8.43 -6.78 11.82
CA LEU A 18 -7.08 -6.19 11.86
C LEU A 18 -6.92 -5.14 10.77
N ILE A 19 -6.73 -3.88 11.17
CA ILE A 19 -6.43 -2.79 10.25
C ILE A 19 -4.92 -2.66 10.08
N LEU A 20 -4.43 -2.71 8.85
CA LEU A 20 -3.04 -2.44 8.52
C LEU A 20 -2.83 -0.92 8.41
N GLY A 21 -2.70 -0.24 9.54
CA GLY A 21 -2.60 1.21 9.67
C GLY A 21 -1.20 1.79 9.38
N CYS A 22 -0.43 1.15 8.54
CA CYS A 22 0.92 1.58 8.16
C CYS A 22 1.08 1.42 6.66
N THR A 23 1.74 2.35 5.99
CA THR A 23 1.97 2.30 4.53
C THR A 23 2.80 1.10 4.06
N HIS A 24 3.56 0.46 4.95
CA HIS A 24 4.41 -0.69 4.64
C HIS A 24 3.77 -2.04 4.99
N TYR A 25 2.85 -2.10 5.93
CA TYR A 25 2.24 -3.36 6.38
C TYR A 25 1.42 -4.06 5.29
N PRO A 26 0.75 -3.38 4.35
CA PRO A 26 0.13 -4.03 3.20
C PRO A 26 1.07 -4.94 2.42
N LEU A 27 2.36 -4.57 2.30
CA LEU A 27 3.39 -5.38 1.65
C LEU A 27 3.66 -6.71 2.38
N LEU A 28 3.32 -6.79 3.66
CA LEU A 28 3.47 -7.97 4.51
C LEU A 28 2.17 -8.78 4.65
N LYS A 29 1.09 -8.40 3.97
CA LYS A 29 -0.23 -9.02 4.10
C LYS A 29 -0.18 -10.54 3.90
N SER A 30 0.55 -11.01 2.89
CA SER A 30 0.75 -12.44 2.64
C SER A 30 1.47 -13.18 3.78
N THR A 31 2.27 -12.45 4.55
CA THR A 31 2.97 -12.96 5.74
C THR A 31 2.10 -12.88 6.99
N ILE A 32 1.27 -11.86 7.11
CA ILE A 32 0.38 -11.60 8.25
C ILE A 32 -0.83 -12.54 8.23
N ALA A 33 -1.53 -12.63 7.09
CA ALA A 33 -2.79 -13.35 6.97
C ALA A 33 -2.76 -14.81 7.50
N PRO A 34 -1.79 -15.65 7.12
CA PRO A 34 -1.77 -17.02 7.64
C PRO A 34 -1.42 -17.12 9.13
N ARG A 35 -0.91 -16.03 9.73
CA ARG A 35 -0.45 -15.99 11.13
C ARG A 35 -1.44 -15.40 12.10
N ILE A 36 -2.23 -14.42 11.65
CA ILE A 36 -3.27 -13.81 12.50
C ILE A 36 -4.47 -14.75 12.67
N GLY A 37 -4.77 -15.55 11.69
CA GLY A 37 -5.85 -16.53 11.70
C GLY A 37 -6.89 -16.28 10.60
N ARG A 38 -7.50 -17.36 10.10
CA ARG A 38 -8.44 -17.31 8.97
C ARG A 38 -9.76 -16.59 9.28
N ARG A 39 -10.08 -16.41 10.56
CA ARG A 39 -11.32 -15.74 11.00
C ARG A 39 -11.14 -14.23 11.17
N VAL A 40 -9.90 -13.74 11.09
CA VAL A 40 -9.62 -12.31 11.24
C VAL A 40 -9.74 -11.63 9.89
N HIS A 41 -10.64 -10.66 9.79
CA HIS A 41 -10.77 -9.82 8.62
C HIS A 41 -9.62 -8.80 8.58
N ILE A 42 -8.85 -8.78 7.49
CA ILE A 42 -7.73 -7.84 7.34
C ILE A 42 -8.17 -6.70 6.44
N ILE A 43 -8.23 -5.50 7.01
CA ILE A 43 -8.46 -4.25 6.28
C ILE A 43 -7.10 -3.72 5.83
N ASP A 44 -6.92 -3.67 4.53
CA ASP A 44 -5.73 -3.15 3.86
C ASP A 44 -5.98 -1.69 3.49
N SER A 45 -5.41 -0.77 4.25
CA SER A 45 -5.63 0.66 4.06
C SER A 45 -5.25 1.16 2.66
N SER A 46 -4.25 0.55 2.01
CA SER A 46 -3.85 0.94 0.66
C SER A 46 -4.91 0.59 -0.38
N VAL A 47 -5.53 -0.56 -0.24
CA VAL A 47 -6.63 -1.01 -1.12
C VAL A 47 -7.88 -0.17 -0.88
N GLU A 48 -8.25 0.06 0.38
CA GLU A 48 -9.44 0.84 0.72
C GLU A 48 -9.34 2.28 0.23
N VAL A 49 -8.19 2.93 0.39
CA VAL A 49 -7.97 4.29 -0.11
C VAL A 49 -8.02 4.34 -1.64
N ALA A 50 -7.39 3.38 -2.33
CA ALA A 50 -7.42 3.31 -3.79
C ALA A 50 -8.85 3.10 -4.33
N LEU A 51 -9.63 2.21 -3.69
CA LEU A 51 -11.02 1.98 -4.05
C LEU A 51 -11.90 3.20 -3.77
N HIS A 52 -11.65 3.91 -2.69
CA HIS A 52 -12.38 5.15 -2.36
C HIS A 52 -12.09 6.26 -3.39
N LEU A 53 -10.81 6.48 -3.71
CA LEU A 53 -10.42 7.42 -4.76
C LEU A 53 -11.05 7.07 -6.11
N LYS A 54 -11.02 5.79 -6.48
CA LYS A 54 -11.67 5.32 -7.71
C LYS A 54 -13.16 5.69 -7.73
N LYS A 55 -13.89 5.45 -6.64
CA LYS A 55 -15.32 5.82 -6.54
C LYS A 55 -15.56 7.32 -6.69
N ILE A 56 -14.70 8.16 -6.10
CA ILE A 56 -14.80 9.63 -6.25
C ILE A 56 -14.66 10.02 -7.72
N LEU A 57 -13.63 9.49 -8.41
CA LEU A 57 -13.39 9.81 -9.81
C LEU A 57 -14.45 9.24 -10.76
N GLU A 58 -15.09 8.12 -10.41
CA GLU A 58 -16.21 7.55 -11.18
C GLU A 58 -17.52 8.34 -10.98
N ALA A 59 -17.69 8.97 -9.82
CA ALA A 59 -18.87 9.76 -9.50
C ALA A 59 -18.80 11.20 -10.05
N ASP A 60 -17.62 11.72 -10.31
CA ASP A 60 -17.38 13.09 -10.77
C ASP A 60 -16.60 13.06 -12.10
N GLU A 61 -17.34 13.14 -13.19
CA GLU A 61 -16.76 13.09 -14.55
C GLU A 61 -15.94 14.34 -14.88
N GLU A 62 -16.33 15.50 -14.37
CA GLU A 62 -15.61 16.76 -14.57
C GLU A 62 -14.25 16.71 -13.88
N LEU A 63 -14.22 16.28 -12.62
CA LEU A 63 -12.99 16.07 -11.87
C LEU A 63 -12.09 15.04 -12.57
N ARG A 64 -12.67 13.92 -12.99
CA ARG A 64 -11.94 12.87 -13.73
C ARG A 64 -11.31 13.41 -15.02
N ALA A 65 -12.07 14.14 -15.83
CA ALA A 65 -11.59 14.72 -17.07
C ALA A 65 -10.45 15.73 -16.85
N THR A 66 -10.54 16.53 -15.77
CA THR A 66 -9.50 17.50 -15.42
C THR A 66 -8.19 16.81 -14.99
N LEU A 67 -8.28 15.68 -14.31
CA LEU A 67 -7.12 14.94 -13.79
C LEU A 67 -6.57 13.88 -14.76
N TYR A 68 -7.33 13.54 -15.81
CA TYR A 68 -6.94 12.50 -16.74
C TYR A 68 -5.92 13.01 -17.75
N ALA A 69 -4.72 12.47 -17.70
CA ALA A 69 -3.61 12.81 -18.60
C ALA A 69 -2.97 11.53 -19.17
N PRO A 70 -3.63 10.85 -20.13
CA PRO A 70 -3.23 9.51 -20.60
C PRO A 70 -1.84 9.47 -21.21
N ASP A 71 -1.41 10.56 -21.83
CA ASP A 71 -0.12 10.66 -22.50
C ASP A 71 1.01 11.16 -21.58
N THR A 72 0.70 11.42 -20.31
CA THR A 72 1.69 11.87 -19.35
C THR A 72 2.24 10.67 -18.57
N PRO A 73 3.56 10.39 -18.64
CA PRO A 73 4.14 9.30 -17.89
C PRO A 73 4.07 9.56 -16.38
N SER A 74 3.81 8.49 -15.62
CA SER A 74 3.84 8.58 -14.16
C SER A 74 5.24 8.92 -13.68
N ARG A 75 5.36 9.91 -12.80
CA ARG A 75 6.60 10.32 -12.15
C ARG A 75 6.56 9.98 -10.68
N PHE A 76 7.69 9.53 -10.14
CA PHE A 76 7.80 9.08 -8.76
C PHE A 76 8.93 9.85 -8.08
N PHE A 77 8.56 10.65 -7.09
CA PHE A 77 9.49 11.50 -6.37
C PHE A 77 9.80 10.93 -4.99
N VAL A 78 11.05 11.03 -4.59
CA VAL A 78 11.54 10.60 -3.27
C VAL A 78 12.53 11.63 -2.73
N SER A 79 12.60 11.76 -1.42
CA SER A 79 13.55 12.68 -0.75
C SER A 79 14.98 12.16 -0.80
N ASP A 80 15.16 10.83 -0.90
CA ASP A 80 16.48 10.22 -1.05
C ASP A 80 16.42 8.90 -1.85
N ILE A 81 17.50 8.58 -2.56
CA ILE A 81 17.61 7.39 -3.42
C ILE A 81 18.82 6.54 -2.99
N PRO A 82 18.78 5.90 -1.81
CA PRO A 82 19.80 4.91 -1.47
C PRO A 82 19.73 3.70 -2.39
N ALA A 83 20.88 3.06 -2.65
CA ALA A 83 21.01 1.97 -3.62
C ALA A 83 19.92 0.86 -3.58
N PRO A 84 19.40 0.43 -2.40
CA PRO A 84 18.35 -0.58 -2.35
C PRO A 84 16.96 -0.09 -2.80
N VAL A 85 16.69 1.22 -2.83
CA VAL A 85 15.35 1.78 -3.05
C VAL A 85 14.85 1.55 -4.46
N HIS A 86 15.72 1.65 -5.47
CA HIS A 86 15.34 1.34 -6.86
C HIS A 86 14.82 -0.09 -7.03
N GLY A 87 15.52 -1.06 -6.45
CA GLY A 87 15.11 -2.46 -6.50
C GLY A 87 13.81 -2.72 -5.75
N LEU A 88 13.61 -2.04 -4.62
CA LEU A 88 12.39 -2.15 -3.84
C LEU A 88 11.19 -1.55 -4.58
N ALA A 89 11.33 -0.35 -5.15
CA ALA A 89 10.29 0.30 -5.94
C ALA A 89 9.85 -0.58 -7.11
N SER A 90 10.78 -1.10 -7.90
CA SER A 90 10.49 -2.01 -9.02
C SER A 90 9.75 -3.27 -8.57
N LYS A 91 10.10 -3.79 -7.40
CA LYS A 91 9.45 -4.97 -6.79
C LYS A 91 8.02 -4.69 -6.37
N ILE A 92 7.77 -3.52 -5.76
CA ILE A 92 6.44 -3.10 -5.32
C ILE A 92 5.52 -2.86 -6.52
N PHE A 93 6.01 -2.17 -7.54
CA PHE A 93 5.22 -1.83 -8.73
C PHE A 93 5.15 -2.97 -9.78
N GLY A 94 5.91 -4.06 -9.61
CA GLY A 94 5.98 -5.15 -10.59
C GLY A 94 6.54 -4.75 -11.96
N ARG A 95 7.19 -3.58 -12.04
CA ARG A 95 7.80 -3.02 -13.26
C ARG A 95 8.95 -2.11 -12.89
N THR A 96 9.83 -1.82 -13.84
CA THR A 96 10.87 -0.82 -13.64
C THR A 96 10.26 0.56 -13.42
N VAL A 97 10.69 1.23 -12.37
CA VAL A 97 10.24 2.57 -11.99
C VAL A 97 11.47 3.48 -11.89
N LEU A 98 11.42 4.61 -12.56
CA LEU A 98 12.41 5.67 -12.41
C LEU A 98 12.02 6.56 -11.24
N LEU A 99 12.93 6.69 -10.28
CA LEU A 99 12.74 7.55 -9.12
C LEU A 99 13.48 8.86 -9.35
N GLU A 100 12.83 9.96 -9.05
CA GLU A 100 13.38 11.30 -9.12
C GLU A 100 13.60 11.83 -7.70
N LYS A 101 14.80 12.30 -7.42
CA LYS A 101 15.06 12.95 -6.13
C LYS A 101 14.47 14.35 -6.14
N THR A 102 13.80 14.73 -5.07
CA THR A 102 13.32 16.08 -4.84
C THR A 102 13.68 16.52 -3.43
N ASP A 103 14.03 17.79 -3.29
CA ASP A 103 14.23 18.42 -1.99
C ASP A 103 12.85 18.85 -1.47
N VAL A 104 12.48 18.28 -0.35
CA VAL A 104 11.22 18.60 0.36
C VAL A 104 11.57 19.36 1.63
#